data_d65f8deb60fd3ba302c968233035779f
#
_entry.id   d65f8deb60fd3ba302c968233035779f
#
_cell.length_a   1.000
_cell.length_b   1.000
_cell.length_c   1.000
_cell.angle_alpha   90.00
_cell.angle_beta   90.00
_cell.angle_gamma   90.00
#
_symmetry.space_group_name_H-M   'P 1'
#
loop_
_entity.id
_entity.type
_entity.pdbx_description
1 polymer ?
#
loop_
_entity_poly.entity_id
_entity_poly.type
_entity_poly.pdbx_seq_one_letter_code
_entity_poly.pdbx_strand_id
1 'polypeptide(L)'
;LLASSLRRKRLRTFFTVASIVIAFLLFGLAESMRYALQSGVDVAGADRLITMHKVSFTQLVPQSYESRIRAIDGVVDVTPQTWFGAWYQDERNQIPTFPVKPEAFLRIYSDYLVPEDQRLAWVADRSGIMIGRGLADITGWKVGEAVPLRSSIWRRTDGTDLWDVTVRAIYDLPQGGDTRQILMHQEYFEEARGMAKGLIGWYVVKVSDVERADVVARQIDLQFANSPAETK
;
A
#
# COMPACT_ATOMS: atom_id res chain seq x y z
N LEU A 1 28.60 -41.21 30.76
CA LEU A 1 29.77 -40.31 30.72
C LEU A 1 29.39 -38.88 30.25
N LEU A 2 28.53 -38.67 29.24
CA LEU A 2 28.10 -37.34 28.77
C LEU A 2 27.24 -36.58 29.79
N ALA A 3 26.28 -37.25 30.45
CA ALA A 3 25.41 -36.65 31.44
C ALA A 3 26.12 -36.17 32.71
N SER A 4 27.20 -36.85 33.11
CA SER A 4 28.01 -36.47 34.29
C SER A 4 28.87 -35.23 34.02
N SER A 5 29.40 -35.06 32.80
CA SER A 5 30.15 -33.87 32.39
C SER A 5 29.28 -32.61 32.31
N LEU A 6 28.04 -32.72 31.86
CA LEU A 6 27.06 -31.63 31.80
C LEU A 6 26.70 -31.11 33.20
N ARG A 7 26.62 -32.00 34.19
CA ARG A 7 26.29 -31.68 35.58
C ARG A 7 27.42 -30.98 36.34
N ARG A 8 28.67 -31.17 35.91
CA ARG A 8 29.86 -30.61 36.58
C ARG A 8 30.18 -29.17 36.23
N LYS A 9 29.63 -28.65 35.10
CA LYS A 9 29.80 -27.26 34.64
C LYS A 9 28.46 -26.61 34.29
N ARG A 10 27.53 -26.59 35.23
CA ARG A 10 26.13 -26.16 35.06
C ARG A 10 25.99 -24.80 34.41
N LEU A 11 26.79 -23.81 34.80
CA LEU A 11 26.78 -22.46 34.23
C LEU A 11 27.13 -22.45 32.74
N ARG A 12 28.19 -23.17 32.34
CA ARG A 12 28.58 -23.25 30.92
C ARG A 12 27.51 -23.91 30.08
N THR A 13 26.94 -25.02 30.56
CA THR A 13 25.88 -25.75 29.88
C THR A 13 24.64 -24.88 29.74
N PHE A 14 24.28 -24.15 30.80
CA PHE A 14 23.14 -23.21 30.76
C PHE A 14 23.34 -22.14 29.69
N PHE A 15 24.50 -21.45 29.67
CA PHE A 15 24.75 -20.42 28.66
C PHE A 15 24.81 -20.95 27.23
N THR A 16 25.37 -22.15 27.04
CA THR A 16 25.39 -22.80 25.72
C THR A 16 23.97 -23.12 25.24
N VAL A 17 23.15 -23.72 26.11
CA VAL A 17 21.76 -24.02 25.75
C VAL A 17 20.97 -22.75 25.54
N ALA A 18 21.13 -21.74 26.41
CA ALA A 18 20.45 -20.46 26.27
C ALA A 18 20.81 -19.76 24.95
N SER A 19 22.08 -19.75 24.55
CA SER A 19 22.50 -19.15 23.27
C SER A 19 21.91 -19.87 22.07
N ILE A 20 21.82 -21.20 22.11
CA ILE A 20 21.17 -21.98 21.04
C ILE A 20 19.67 -21.66 20.97
N VAL A 21 18.99 -21.64 22.13
CA VAL A 21 17.57 -21.30 22.19
C VAL A 21 17.30 -19.88 21.64
N ILE A 22 18.13 -18.91 22.05
CA ILE A 22 18.01 -17.52 21.55
C ILE A 22 18.23 -17.49 20.03
N ALA A 23 19.24 -18.20 19.51
CA ALA A 23 19.49 -18.24 18.08
C ALA A 23 18.28 -18.80 17.29
N PHE A 24 17.68 -19.89 17.77
CA PHE A 24 16.48 -20.48 17.15
C PHE A 24 15.25 -19.57 17.28
N LEU A 25 15.07 -18.87 18.40
CA LEU A 25 13.99 -17.89 18.56
C LEU A 25 14.14 -16.72 17.59
N LEU A 26 15.35 -16.18 17.43
CA LEU A 26 15.62 -15.10 16.48
C LEU A 26 15.41 -15.56 15.04
N PHE A 27 15.87 -16.77 14.70
CA PHE A 27 15.62 -17.33 13.38
C PHE A 27 14.12 -17.56 13.11
N GLY A 28 13.40 -18.14 14.06
CA GLY A 28 11.95 -18.33 13.95
C GLY A 28 11.18 -17.03 13.84
N LEU A 29 11.59 -16.00 14.57
CA LEU A 29 10.99 -14.67 14.47
C LEU A 29 11.25 -14.04 13.09
N ALA A 30 12.48 -14.15 12.58
CA ALA A 30 12.86 -13.65 11.26
C ALA A 30 12.06 -14.35 10.15
N GLU A 31 11.92 -15.69 10.22
CA GLU A 31 11.11 -16.47 9.28
C GLU A 31 9.60 -16.15 9.38
N SER A 32 9.09 -15.98 10.60
CA SER A 32 7.70 -15.56 10.79
C SER A 32 7.43 -14.19 10.21
N MET A 33 8.37 -13.25 10.36
CA MET A 33 8.28 -11.93 9.77
C MET A 33 8.36 -11.98 8.23
N ARG A 34 9.27 -12.81 7.69
CA ARG A 34 9.36 -13.05 6.24
C ARG A 34 8.06 -13.64 5.70
N TYR A 35 7.51 -14.66 6.36
CA TYR A 35 6.25 -15.28 5.98
C TYR A 35 5.08 -14.29 6.04
N ALA A 36 4.97 -13.47 7.11
CA ALA A 36 3.93 -12.46 7.24
C ALA A 36 4.01 -11.39 6.12
N LEU A 37 5.22 -11.00 5.72
CA LEU A 37 5.42 -10.07 4.60
C LEU A 37 5.08 -10.71 3.25
N GLN A 38 5.38 -11.99 3.05
CA GLN A 38 5.07 -12.72 1.81
C GLN A 38 3.59 -13.10 1.72
N SER A 39 2.97 -13.57 2.79
CA SER A 39 1.56 -13.99 2.79
C SER A 39 0.58 -12.83 2.52
N GLY A 40 0.97 -11.59 2.84
CA GLY A 40 0.20 -10.40 2.45
C GLY A 40 0.20 -10.14 0.93
N VAL A 41 1.18 -10.68 0.22
CA VAL A 41 1.30 -10.58 -1.25
C VAL A 41 0.57 -11.73 -1.96
N ASP A 42 0.58 -12.93 -1.36
CA ASP A 42 0.10 -14.14 -2.04
C ASP A 42 -1.43 -14.30 -2.06
N VAL A 43 -2.18 -13.63 -1.18
CA VAL A 43 -3.62 -13.91 -1.00
C VAL A 43 -4.54 -12.92 -1.73
N ALA A 44 -4.09 -11.73 -2.08
CA ALA A 44 -4.99 -10.67 -2.57
C ALA A 44 -4.54 -9.97 -3.85
N GLY A 45 -3.86 -10.64 -4.77
CA GLY A 45 -3.53 -9.97 -6.01
C GLY A 45 -2.33 -10.53 -6.77
N ALA A 46 -2.30 -11.84 -6.96
CA ALA A 46 -1.30 -12.48 -7.83
C ALA A 46 -1.35 -11.92 -9.29
N ASP A 47 -2.47 -11.28 -9.65
CA ASP A 47 -2.68 -10.61 -10.93
C ASP A 47 -2.25 -9.11 -10.91
N ARG A 48 -1.66 -8.62 -9.80
CA ARG A 48 -1.28 -7.21 -9.62
C ARG A 48 0.23 -7.08 -9.40
N LEU A 49 0.89 -6.36 -10.31
CA LEU A 49 2.29 -6.00 -10.18
C LEU A 49 2.41 -4.57 -9.65
N ILE A 50 3.49 -4.30 -8.92
CA ILE A 50 3.83 -2.96 -8.45
C ILE A 50 5.07 -2.47 -9.18
N THR A 51 4.94 -1.40 -9.95
CA THR A 51 6.07 -0.72 -10.59
C THR A 51 6.43 0.53 -9.80
N MET A 52 7.60 0.55 -9.20
CA MET A 52 8.07 1.63 -8.34
C MET A 52 9.49 2.07 -8.69
N HIS A 53 9.98 3.07 -7.96
CA HIS A 53 11.39 3.46 -8.08
C HIS A 53 12.32 2.35 -7.57
N LYS A 54 13.33 1.96 -8.36
CA LYS A 54 14.22 0.82 -8.08
C LYS A 54 15.03 0.91 -6.78
N VAL A 55 15.26 2.12 -6.28
CA VAL A 55 16.05 2.34 -5.05
C VAL A 55 15.18 2.30 -3.80
N SER A 56 14.00 2.93 -3.84
CA SER A 56 13.13 3.03 -2.67
C SER A 56 11.69 3.33 -3.08
N PHE A 57 10.73 2.75 -2.39
CA PHE A 57 9.30 3.07 -2.57
C PHE A 57 8.93 4.50 -2.13
N THR A 58 9.83 5.18 -1.39
CA THR A 58 9.62 6.59 -1.01
C THR A 58 10.03 7.57 -2.10
N GLN A 59 10.75 7.11 -3.12
CA GLN A 59 11.11 7.93 -4.27
C GLN A 59 10.00 7.88 -5.31
N LEU A 60 9.71 9.05 -5.89
CA LEU A 60 8.60 9.20 -6.82
C LEU A 60 9.04 8.86 -8.24
N VAL A 61 8.08 8.39 -9.04
CA VAL A 61 8.24 8.13 -10.48
C VAL A 61 7.36 9.06 -11.31
N PRO A 62 7.73 9.38 -12.57
CA PRO A 62 6.94 10.26 -13.43
C PRO A 62 5.54 9.67 -13.73
N GLN A 63 4.51 10.51 -13.61
CA GLN A 63 3.14 10.15 -14.00
C GLN A 63 3.00 9.82 -15.49
N SER A 64 3.92 10.33 -16.32
CA SER A 64 3.95 10.03 -17.77
C SER A 64 4.26 8.59 -18.12
N TYR A 65 4.72 7.79 -17.15
CA TYR A 65 4.99 6.36 -17.40
C TYR A 65 3.72 5.51 -17.57
N GLU A 66 2.57 5.99 -17.05
CA GLU A 66 1.30 5.26 -17.09
C GLU A 66 0.92 4.79 -18.50
N SER A 67 0.97 5.69 -19.49
CA SER A 67 0.61 5.36 -20.86
C SER A 67 1.55 4.33 -21.51
N ARG A 68 2.82 4.38 -21.16
CA ARG A 68 3.84 3.43 -21.64
C ARG A 68 3.63 2.05 -21.01
N ILE A 69 3.34 1.98 -19.72
CA ILE A 69 3.03 0.72 -19.01
C ILE A 69 1.76 0.10 -19.59
N ARG A 70 0.71 0.91 -19.78
CA ARG A 70 -0.58 0.47 -20.33
C ARG A 70 -0.46 -0.12 -21.74
N ALA A 71 0.53 0.29 -22.53
CA ALA A 71 0.76 -0.19 -23.90
C ALA A 71 1.49 -1.54 -23.95
N ILE A 72 1.95 -2.09 -22.83
CA ILE A 72 2.67 -3.37 -22.78
C ILE A 72 1.67 -4.53 -22.92
N ASP A 73 2.02 -5.51 -23.76
CA ASP A 73 1.20 -6.72 -23.96
C ASP A 73 1.06 -7.50 -22.64
N GLY A 74 -0.18 -7.90 -22.31
CA GLY A 74 -0.52 -8.57 -21.06
C GLY A 74 -0.93 -7.62 -19.92
N VAL A 75 -0.83 -6.29 -20.08
CA VAL A 75 -1.35 -5.32 -19.15
C VAL A 75 -2.84 -5.07 -19.42
N VAL A 76 -3.68 -5.27 -18.43
CA VAL A 76 -5.14 -5.04 -18.48
C VAL A 76 -5.49 -3.63 -18.05
N ASP A 77 -4.95 -3.19 -16.94
CA ASP A 77 -5.19 -1.85 -16.41
C ASP A 77 -4.02 -1.38 -15.55
N VAL A 78 -3.92 -0.06 -15.36
CA VAL A 78 -2.87 0.61 -14.57
C VAL A 78 -3.49 1.73 -13.76
N THR A 79 -3.13 1.83 -12.49
CA THR A 79 -3.50 2.97 -11.64
C THR A 79 -2.28 3.50 -10.88
N PRO A 80 -2.08 4.82 -10.82
CA PRO A 80 -1.10 5.41 -9.93
C PRO A 80 -1.55 5.31 -8.48
N GLN A 81 -0.59 5.19 -7.57
CA GLN A 81 -0.78 5.35 -6.13
C GLN A 81 0.36 6.16 -5.55
N THR A 82 0.08 6.86 -4.47
CA THR A 82 1.07 7.65 -3.74
C THR A 82 0.83 7.49 -2.23
N TRP A 83 1.89 7.41 -1.46
CA TRP A 83 1.76 7.47 -0.01
C TRP A 83 1.45 8.92 0.40
N PHE A 84 0.29 9.13 1.03
CA PHE A 84 -0.12 10.46 1.45
C PHE A 84 0.32 10.78 2.88
N GLY A 85 0.38 9.79 3.77
CA GLY A 85 0.78 9.98 5.16
C GLY A 85 -0.20 10.89 5.91
N ALA A 86 -1.48 10.54 5.89
CA ALA A 86 -2.49 11.29 6.63
C ALA A 86 -2.46 11.03 8.12
N TRP A 87 -2.90 12.02 8.89
CA TRP A 87 -3.25 11.88 10.29
C TRP A 87 -4.49 12.70 10.64
N TYR A 88 -5.14 12.32 11.72
CA TYR A 88 -6.36 12.98 12.20
C TYR A 88 -6.25 13.25 13.70
N GLN A 89 -6.48 14.50 14.11
CA GLN A 89 -6.41 15.03 15.48
C GLN A 89 -5.01 14.96 16.10
N ASP A 90 -4.35 13.81 16.15
CA ASP A 90 -3.00 13.62 16.70
C ASP A 90 -2.07 13.06 15.62
N GLU A 91 -0.92 13.70 15.40
CA GLU A 91 0.07 13.31 14.38
C GLU A 91 0.62 11.88 14.59
N ARG A 92 0.55 11.36 15.80
CA ARG A 92 0.91 9.97 16.10
C ARG A 92 -0.07 8.95 15.53
N ASN A 93 -1.31 9.36 15.26
CA ASN A 93 -2.36 8.51 14.69
C ASN A 93 -2.29 8.57 13.16
N GLN A 94 -1.24 7.95 12.59
CA GLN A 94 -1.08 7.86 11.14
C GLN A 94 -2.13 6.92 10.53
N ILE A 95 -2.78 7.40 9.49
CA ILE A 95 -3.77 6.62 8.73
C ILE A 95 -3.22 6.37 7.33
N PRO A 96 -3.00 5.11 6.93
CA PRO A 96 -2.63 4.78 5.56
C PRO A 96 -3.61 5.41 4.58
N THR A 97 -3.11 6.31 3.74
CA THR A 97 -3.95 7.07 2.81
C THR A 97 -3.27 7.10 1.46
N PHE A 98 -4.05 6.77 0.41
CA PHE A 98 -3.54 6.63 -0.94
C PHE A 98 -4.37 7.42 -1.93
N PRO A 99 -3.81 8.45 -2.57
CA PRO A 99 -4.36 9.03 -3.80
C PRO A 99 -4.38 7.99 -4.92
N VAL A 100 -5.55 7.77 -5.51
CA VAL A 100 -5.81 6.79 -6.58
C VAL A 100 -6.74 7.37 -7.64
N LYS A 101 -6.78 6.79 -8.83
CA LYS A 101 -7.81 7.04 -9.84
C LYS A 101 -9.00 6.12 -9.55
N PRO A 102 -10.17 6.64 -9.11
CA PRO A 102 -11.26 5.82 -8.59
C PRO A 102 -11.71 4.69 -9.52
N GLU A 103 -12.01 5.01 -10.79
CA GLU A 103 -12.50 4.00 -11.72
C GLU A 103 -11.45 2.92 -12.01
N ALA A 104 -10.19 3.30 -12.23
CA ALA A 104 -9.12 2.35 -12.49
C ALA A 104 -8.83 1.50 -11.24
N PHE A 105 -8.84 2.12 -10.06
CA PHE A 105 -8.70 1.41 -8.80
C PHE A 105 -9.76 0.33 -8.62
N LEU A 106 -11.04 0.66 -8.81
CA LEU A 106 -12.16 -0.27 -8.65
C LEU A 106 -12.16 -1.40 -9.70
N ARG A 107 -11.62 -1.17 -10.91
CA ARG A 107 -11.44 -2.24 -11.90
C ARG A 107 -10.30 -3.18 -11.54
N ILE A 108 -9.21 -2.65 -10.97
CA ILE A 108 -8.04 -3.42 -10.54
C ILE A 108 -8.36 -4.20 -9.25
N TYR A 109 -9.00 -3.55 -8.29
CA TYR A 109 -9.34 -4.08 -6.97
C TYR A 109 -10.83 -4.47 -6.90
N SER A 110 -11.22 -5.43 -7.72
CA SER A 110 -12.60 -5.92 -7.80
C SER A 110 -13.07 -6.68 -6.55
N ASP A 111 -12.17 -6.99 -5.65
CA ASP A 111 -12.39 -7.59 -4.34
C ASP A 111 -12.88 -6.60 -3.27
N TYR A 112 -12.80 -5.28 -3.55
CA TYR A 112 -13.35 -4.26 -2.68
C TYR A 112 -14.87 -4.19 -2.81
N LEU A 113 -15.58 -4.62 -1.79
CA LEU A 113 -17.04 -4.61 -1.75
C LEU A 113 -17.53 -3.22 -1.33
N VAL A 114 -18.13 -2.49 -2.26
CA VAL A 114 -18.66 -1.14 -2.04
C VAL A 114 -20.11 -1.11 -2.50
N PRO A 115 -21.07 -0.58 -1.69
CA PRO A 115 -22.43 -0.34 -2.15
C PRO A 115 -22.43 0.57 -3.40
N GLU A 116 -23.26 0.24 -4.38
CA GLU A 116 -23.23 0.89 -5.70
C GLU A 116 -23.51 2.39 -5.64
N ASP A 117 -24.44 2.82 -4.80
CA ASP A 117 -24.74 4.23 -4.56
C ASP A 117 -23.53 5.00 -3.99
N GLN A 118 -22.80 4.37 -3.05
CA GLN A 118 -21.61 4.94 -2.47
C GLN A 118 -20.44 4.96 -3.47
N ARG A 119 -20.31 3.91 -4.27
CA ARG A 119 -19.33 3.82 -5.34
C ARG A 119 -19.49 4.98 -6.33
N LEU A 120 -20.72 5.21 -6.79
CA LEU A 120 -21.05 6.32 -7.69
C LEU A 120 -20.81 7.68 -7.04
N ALA A 121 -21.20 7.84 -5.77
CA ALA A 121 -20.99 9.07 -5.02
C ALA A 121 -19.50 9.39 -4.85
N TRP A 122 -18.66 8.36 -4.57
CA TRP A 122 -17.22 8.54 -4.46
C TRP A 122 -16.58 8.92 -5.80
N VAL A 123 -16.89 8.22 -6.87
CA VAL A 123 -16.37 8.53 -8.21
C VAL A 123 -16.73 9.95 -8.65
N ALA A 124 -17.93 10.42 -8.31
CA ALA A 124 -18.43 11.75 -8.73
C ALA A 124 -17.85 12.91 -7.92
N ASP A 125 -17.43 12.69 -6.68
CA ASP A 125 -16.95 13.76 -5.79
C ASP A 125 -15.42 13.75 -5.68
N ARG A 126 -14.73 14.70 -6.30
CA ARG A 126 -13.27 14.82 -6.30
C ARG A 126 -12.66 15.01 -4.90
N SER A 127 -13.39 15.62 -3.96
CA SER A 127 -13.00 15.76 -2.56
C SER A 127 -13.45 14.56 -1.71
N GLY A 128 -14.17 13.62 -2.31
CA GLY A 128 -14.66 12.41 -1.68
C GLY A 128 -13.55 11.43 -1.35
N ILE A 129 -13.69 10.78 -0.22
CA ILE A 129 -12.84 9.64 0.17
C ILE A 129 -13.66 8.37 0.32
N MET A 130 -13.01 7.25 0.02
CA MET A 130 -13.50 5.93 0.37
C MET A 130 -12.64 5.38 1.51
N ILE A 131 -13.28 4.92 2.58
CA ILE A 131 -12.60 4.37 3.76
C ILE A 131 -12.96 2.91 3.97
N GLY A 132 -12.07 2.15 4.59
CA GLY A 132 -12.40 0.77 4.93
C GLY A 132 -13.24 0.65 6.19
N ARG A 133 -14.02 -0.42 6.28
CA ARG A 133 -14.91 -0.72 7.43
C ARG A 133 -14.17 -0.65 8.76
N GLY A 134 -12.98 -1.27 8.86
CA GLY A 134 -12.18 -1.26 10.08
C GLY A 134 -11.77 0.14 10.53
N LEU A 135 -11.54 1.07 9.59
CA LEU A 135 -11.28 2.47 9.93
C LEU A 135 -12.57 3.17 10.41
N ALA A 136 -13.69 2.96 9.69
CA ALA A 136 -14.99 3.52 10.08
C ALA A 136 -15.40 3.09 11.49
N ASP A 137 -15.18 1.82 11.85
CA ASP A 137 -15.51 1.28 13.18
C ASP A 137 -14.66 1.90 14.30
N ILE A 138 -13.37 2.16 14.03
CA ILE A 138 -12.45 2.76 15.01
C ILE A 138 -12.73 4.26 15.21
N THR A 139 -12.98 4.98 14.11
CA THR A 139 -13.14 6.44 14.13
C THR A 139 -14.58 6.88 14.38
N GLY A 140 -15.54 6.02 14.10
CA GLY A 140 -16.97 6.34 14.09
C GLY A 140 -17.45 7.13 12.87
N TRP A 141 -16.58 7.31 11.87
CA TRP A 141 -16.92 8.09 10.66
C TRP A 141 -18.00 7.42 9.83
N LYS A 142 -18.89 8.27 9.28
CA LYS A 142 -20.04 7.84 8.48
C LYS A 142 -20.02 8.47 7.10
N VAL A 143 -20.70 7.83 6.16
CA VAL A 143 -20.92 8.41 4.83
C VAL A 143 -21.61 9.77 4.94
N GLY A 144 -21.08 10.76 4.25
CA GLY A 144 -21.52 12.16 4.28
C GLY A 144 -20.75 13.04 5.27
N GLU A 145 -19.94 12.48 6.13
CA GLU A 145 -19.18 13.22 7.15
C GLU A 145 -17.97 13.93 6.52
N ALA A 146 -17.76 15.18 6.86
CA ALA A 146 -16.58 15.96 6.50
C ALA A 146 -15.44 15.68 7.48
N VAL A 147 -14.28 15.30 6.97
CA VAL A 147 -13.11 14.93 7.76
C VAL A 147 -11.93 15.81 7.38
N PRO A 148 -11.42 16.64 8.31
CA PRO A 148 -10.21 17.42 8.07
C PRO A 148 -8.97 16.54 8.31
N LEU A 149 -8.40 15.99 7.24
CA LEU A 149 -7.15 15.25 7.28
C LEU A 149 -5.96 16.20 7.26
N ARG A 150 -4.87 15.83 7.92
CA ARG A 150 -3.58 16.52 7.78
C ARG A 150 -2.53 15.59 7.22
N SER A 151 -1.52 16.15 6.54
CA SER A 151 -0.39 15.38 6.03
C SER A 151 0.91 15.96 6.54
N SER A 152 1.76 15.10 7.07
CA SER A 152 3.13 15.47 7.47
C SER A 152 4.06 15.64 6.26
N ILE A 153 3.67 15.10 5.08
CA ILE A 153 4.49 15.06 3.86
C ILE A 153 4.06 16.13 2.88
N TRP A 154 2.73 16.24 2.65
CA TRP A 154 2.19 17.03 1.55
C TRP A 154 1.53 18.31 2.04
N ARG A 155 2.09 19.45 1.64
CA ARG A 155 1.44 20.73 1.81
C ARG A 155 0.68 21.11 0.53
N ARG A 156 -0.41 21.81 0.71
CA ARG A 156 -1.18 22.40 -0.39
C ARG A 156 -0.46 23.60 -0.99
N THR A 157 -0.91 24.05 -2.12
CA THR A 157 -0.36 25.26 -2.81
C THR A 157 -0.47 26.54 -1.98
N ASP A 158 -1.44 26.61 -1.07
CA ASP A 158 -1.60 27.71 -0.10
C ASP A 158 -0.69 27.59 1.14
N GLY A 159 0.13 26.53 1.22
CA GLY A 159 1.07 26.29 2.32
C GLY A 159 0.46 25.53 3.50
N THR A 160 -0.86 25.27 3.52
CA THR A 160 -1.52 24.51 4.58
C THR A 160 -1.22 23.01 4.46
N ASP A 161 -1.30 22.30 5.58
CA ASP A 161 -1.22 20.83 5.66
C ASP A 161 -2.61 20.19 5.80
N LEU A 162 -3.66 21.02 5.81
CA LEU A 162 -5.06 20.62 5.98
C LEU A 162 -5.71 20.27 4.65
N TRP A 163 -6.35 19.10 4.60
CA TRP A 163 -7.05 18.56 3.44
C TRP A 163 -8.48 18.24 3.82
N ASP A 164 -9.40 19.07 3.36
CA ASP A 164 -10.83 18.89 3.60
C ASP A 164 -11.38 17.83 2.66
N VAL A 165 -11.85 16.73 3.22
CA VAL A 165 -12.41 15.60 2.47
C VAL A 165 -13.74 15.15 3.08
N THR A 166 -14.56 14.47 2.28
CA THR A 166 -15.86 13.97 2.73
C THR A 166 -15.92 12.46 2.52
N VAL A 167 -16.33 11.70 3.52
CA VAL A 167 -16.55 10.24 3.39
C VAL A 167 -17.70 10.01 2.42
N ARG A 168 -17.45 9.42 1.25
CA ARG A 168 -18.46 9.08 0.25
C ARG A 168 -18.74 7.60 0.16
N ALA A 169 -17.78 6.76 0.55
CA ALA A 169 -17.97 5.33 0.52
C ALA A 169 -17.24 4.63 1.67
N ILE A 170 -17.79 3.51 2.10
CA ILE A 170 -17.18 2.57 3.03
C ILE A 170 -17.11 1.22 2.34
N TYR A 171 -15.89 0.66 2.21
CA TYR A 171 -15.67 -0.64 1.60
C TYR A 171 -15.42 -1.72 2.64
N ASP A 172 -15.71 -2.96 2.25
CA ASP A 172 -15.36 -4.18 2.96
C ASP A 172 -14.46 -5.08 2.12
N LEU A 173 -13.69 -5.97 2.75
CA LEU A 173 -12.92 -7.04 2.11
C LEU A 173 -13.42 -8.40 2.62
N PRO A 174 -13.92 -9.28 1.73
CA PRO A 174 -14.57 -10.54 2.15
C PRO A 174 -13.61 -11.51 2.84
N GLN A 175 -12.31 -11.37 2.64
CA GLN A 175 -11.29 -12.27 3.19
C GLN A 175 -10.59 -11.73 4.45
N GLY A 176 -11.12 -10.66 5.08
CA GLY A 176 -10.62 -10.15 6.35
C GLY A 176 -9.26 -9.44 6.27
N GLY A 177 -8.96 -8.79 5.14
CA GLY A 177 -7.78 -7.92 5.00
C GLY A 177 -7.84 -6.68 5.90
N ASP A 178 -6.72 -5.98 6.05
CA ASP A 178 -6.68 -4.72 6.79
C ASP A 178 -7.44 -3.62 6.03
N THR A 179 -8.55 -3.19 6.60
CA THR A 179 -9.42 -2.15 6.05
C THR A 179 -9.24 -0.80 6.76
N ARG A 180 -8.10 -0.58 7.44
CA ARG A 180 -7.82 0.68 8.15
C ARG A 180 -7.08 1.70 7.28
N GLN A 181 -7.59 1.95 6.07
CA GLN A 181 -6.98 2.87 5.11
C GLN A 181 -8.02 3.78 4.46
N ILE A 182 -7.51 4.86 3.86
CA ILE A 182 -8.26 5.86 3.12
C ILE A 182 -7.81 5.83 1.66
N LEU A 183 -8.76 5.89 0.75
CA LEU A 183 -8.55 6.10 -0.67
C LEU A 183 -9.13 7.47 -1.05
N MET A 184 -8.31 8.34 -1.63
CA MET A 184 -8.69 9.68 -2.06
C MET A 184 -8.45 9.86 -3.56
N HIS A 185 -9.06 10.85 -4.16
CA HIS A 185 -8.89 11.13 -5.60
C HIS A 185 -7.49 11.64 -5.92
N GLN A 186 -6.82 10.98 -6.87
CA GLN A 186 -5.53 11.42 -7.40
C GLN A 186 -5.60 12.83 -8.00
N GLU A 187 -6.71 13.19 -8.66
CA GLU A 187 -6.88 14.51 -9.26
C GLU A 187 -6.94 15.62 -8.20
N TYR A 188 -7.71 15.41 -7.12
CA TYR A 188 -7.77 16.37 -6.01
C TYR A 188 -6.40 16.56 -5.37
N PHE A 189 -5.69 15.45 -5.14
CA PHE A 189 -4.33 15.48 -4.60
C PHE A 189 -3.37 16.23 -5.53
N GLU A 190 -3.38 15.92 -6.84
CA GLU A 190 -2.47 16.51 -7.82
C GLU A 190 -2.69 18.00 -8.01
N GLU A 191 -3.93 18.46 -8.03
CA GLU A 191 -4.26 19.87 -8.16
C GLU A 191 -3.87 20.67 -6.93
N ALA A 192 -4.16 20.15 -5.74
CA ALA A 192 -4.01 20.89 -4.50
C ALA A 192 -2.59 20.88 -3.94
N ARG A 193 -1.78 19.84 -4.20
CA ARG A 193 -0.41 19.76 -3.63
C ARG A 193 0.52 20.83 -4.18
N GLY A 194 1.34 21.40 -3.28
CA GLY A 194 2.28 22.49 -3.59
C GLY A 194 3.60 22.03 -4.20
N MET A 195 3.91 20.72 -4.21
CA MET A 195 5.21 20.20 -4.64
C MET A 195 5.08 18.88 -5.41
N ALA A 196 6.12 18.50 -6.12
CA ALA A 196 6.26 17.22 -6.82
C ALA A 196 5.13 16.91 -7.83
N LYS A 197 4.54 17.93 -8.46
CA LYS A 197 3.51 17.75 -9.49
C LYS A 197 4.01 16.89 -10.64
N GLY A 198 3.16 16.04 -11.18
CA GLY A 198 3.51 15.09 -12.24
C GLY A 198 4.33 13.89 -11.78
N LEU A 199 4.55 13.72 -10.46
CA LEU A 199 5.21 12.57 -9.88
C LEU A 199 4.24 11.78 -9.01
N ILE A 200 4.39 10.46 -8.96
CA ILE A 200 3.56 9.55 -8.16
C ILE A 200 4.46 8.58 -7.38
N GLY A 201 3.92 7.87 -6.39
CA GLY A 201 4.67 6.89 -5.61
C GLY A 201 5.03 5.66 -6.42
N TRP A 202 4.01 4.98 -6.97
CA TRP A 202 4.15 3.75 -7.75
C TRP A 202 2.93 3.53 -8.63
N TYR A 203 3.05 2.56 -9.54
CA TYR A 203 1.92 2.04 -10.31
C TYR A 203 1.50 0.68 -9.80
N VAL A 204 0.20 0.45 -9.74
CA VAL A 204 -0.37 -0.90 -9.66
C VAL A 204 -0.83 -1.28 -11.05
N VAL A 205 -0.33 -2.41 -11.53
CA VAL A 205 -0.54 -2.91 -12.89
C VAL A 205 -1.28 -4.24 -12.79
N LYS A 206 -2.48 -4.30 -13.36
CA LYS A 206 -3.24 -5.56 -13.48
C LYS A 206 -2.82 -6.30 -14.73
N VAL A 207 -2.46 -7.57 -14.57
CA VAL A 207 -2.11 -8.45 -15.70
C VAL A 207 -3.27 -9.36 -16.08
N SER A 208 -3.34 -9.74 -17.34
CA SER A 208 -4.39 -10.63 -17.87
C SER A 208 -4.21 -12.08 -17.44
N ASP A 209 -2.98 -12.49 -17.15
CA ASP A 209 -2.62 -13.85 -16.81
C ASP A 209 -1.52 -13.86 -15.74
N VAL A 210 -1.86 -14.46 -14.61
CA VAL A 210 -0.96 -14.57 -13.45
C VAL A 210 0.30 -15.38 -13.79
N GLU A 211 0.18 -16.41 -14.64
CA GLU A 211 1.33 -17.25 -15.04
C GLU A 211 2.34 -16.49 -15.91
N ARG A 212 1.91 -15.37 -16.53
CA ARG A 212 2.77 -14.48 -17.34
C ARG A 212 3.19 -13.20 -16.60
N ALA A 213 2.84 -13.06 -15.34
CA ALA A 213 3.14 -11.86 -14.57
C ALA A 213 4.64 -11.51 -14.57
N ASP A 214 5.51 -12.52 -14.46
CA ASP A 214 6.95 -12.35 -14.49
C ASP A 214 7.48 -11.89 -15.88
N VAL A 215 6.81 -12.29 -16.95
CA VAL A 215 7.14 -11.85 -18.33
C VAL A 215 6.77 -10.38 -18.49
N VAL A 216 5.56 -10.01 -18.05
CA VAL A 216 5.10 -8.60 -18.08
C VAL A 216 6.00 -7.72 -17.22
N ALA A 217 6.36 -8.16 -16.02
CA ALA A 217 7.29 -7.43 -15.14
C ALA A 217 8.63 -7.17 -15.85
N ARG A 218 9.23 -8.18 -16.47
CA ARG A 218 10.47 -8.01 -17.23
C ARG A 218 10.32 -7.06 -18.43
N GLN A 219 9.18 -7.07 -19.11
CA GLN A 219 8.91 -6.13 -20.20
C GLN A 219 8.83 -4.68 -19.71
N ILE A 220 8.17 -4.46 -18.57
CA ILE A 220 8.13 -3.15 -17.93
C ILE A 220 9.56 -2.71 -17.57
N ASP A 221 10.35 -3.56 -16.92
CA ASP A 221 11.72 -3.24 -16.52
C ASP A 221 12.63 -2.94 -17.73
N LEU A 222 12.51 -3.68 -18.82
CA LEU A 222 13.22 -3.39 -20.06
C LEU A 222 12.79 -2.05 -20.68
N GLN A 223 11.49 -1.74 -20.66
CA GLN A 223 10.95 -0.48 -21.12
C GLN A 223 11.54 0.73 -20.37
N PHE A 224 11.88 0.54 -19.10
CA PHE A 224 12.40 1.55 -18.19
C PHE A 224 13.86 1.29 -17.75
N ALA A 225 14.61 0.43 -18.44
CA ALA A 225 15.97 0.02 -18.07
C ALA A 225 16.94 1.18 -17.80
N ASN A 226 16.77 2.30 -18.51
CA ASN A 226 17.56 3.53 -18.33
C ASN A 226 16.84 4.58 -17.46
N SER A 227 15.81 4.17 -16.75
CA SER A 227 15.04 5.02 -15.85
C SER A 227 15.20 4.57 -14.40
N PRO A 228 14.72 5.36 -13.43
CA PRO A 228 14.73 4.96 -12.02
C PRO A 228 13.62 3.96 -11.63
N ALA A 229 12.83 3.43 -12.57
CA ALA A 229 11.72 2.50 -12.25
C ALA A 229 12.14 1.03 -12.25
N GLU A 230 11.49 0.23 -11.43
CA GLU A 230 11.59 -1.24 -11.35
C GLU A 230 10.20 -1.82 -11.04
N THR A 231 9.95 -3.04 -11.51
CA THR A 231 8.69 -3.76 -11.26
C THR A 231 8.92 -4.95 -10.34
N LYS A 232 8.04 -5.12 -9.36
CA LYS A 232 8.02 -6.25 -8.41
C LYS A 232 6.66 -6.90 -8.35
#